data_d4a013454414de0351f968a5513dcc27
#
_entry.id   d4a013454414de0351f968a5513dcc27
#
_cell.length_a   1.000
_cell.length_b   1.000
_cell.length_c   1.000
_cell.angle_alpha   90.00
_cell.angle_beta   90.00
_cell.angle_gamma   90.00
#
_symmetry.space_group_name_H-M   'P 1'
#
loop_
_entity.id
_entity.type
_entity.pdbx_description
1 polymer ?
#
loop_
_entity_poly.entity_id
_entity_poly.type
_entity_poly.pdbx_seq_one_letter_code
_entity_poly.pdbx_strand_id
1 'polypeptide(L)'
;MFQRTALHASASPAFTSDEAVVEPLLEAELSKLACPVCYHPLVSSIDRQSPPTKSDSSVGCSPCKTVYSKKDDYWDLTVSVGSAEYSESKPAALATQLFRTRLVSFLYERGWRHNFRWGGFPGLEREFEMARSYLMPKTGGIIVDASCGSGLFSRLFLKSELYSLVVALDFSENMLKQCNEFIRKENISDERLALVRADISRLPLLSGSIDAVHAGAAIHCWPSPACAVAEISRVLRPGGIFVATTFISDVLAPAIPVLRIVRPYFGQITGFNIFLSEGELEDLCTACGLVDFTSVRNGSFIMFSATKAS
;
A
#
# COMPACT_ATOMS: atom_id res chain seq x y z
N MET A 1 -56.58 -52.20 -16.67
CA MET A 1 -56.20 -51.77 -15.29
C MET A 1 -54.67 -51.73 -15.29
N PHE A 2 -54.08 -50.60 -15.65
CA PHE A 2 -52.63 -50.44 -15.70
C PHE A 2 -52.22 -49.31 -14.73
N GLN A 3 -51.53 -49.68 -13.69
CA GLN A 3 -50.93 -48.74 -12.72
C GLN A 3 -49.66 -48.13 -13.35
N ARG A 4 -49.62 -46.81 -13.39
CA ARG A 4 -48.38 -46.06 -13.73
C ARG A 4 -47.63 -45.75 -12.40
N THR A 5 -46.45 -46.30 -12.32
CA THR A 5 -45.46 -46.00 -11.26
C THR A 5 -44.77 -44.71 -11.59
N ALA A 6 -44.85 -43.71 -10.73
CA ALA A 6 -44.14 -42.45 -10.86
C ALA A 6 -42.70 -42.62 -10.37
N LEU A 7 -41.74 -42.31 -11.20
CA LEU A 7 -40.30 -42.17 -10.86
C LEU A 7 -40.06 -40.81 -10.20
N HIS A 8 -39.67 -40.81 -8.93
CA HIS A 8 -39.14 -39.65 -8.28
C HIS A 8 -37.73 -39.40 -8.78
N ALA A 9 -37.51 -38.27 -9.47
CA ALA A 9 -36.19 -37.74 -9.75
C ALA A 9 -35.67 -37.01 -8.51
N SER A 10 -34.60 -37.52 -7.95
CA SER A 10 -33.85 -36.82 -6.88
C SER A 10 -33.02 -35.70 -7.50
N ALA A 11 -33.34 -34.46 -7.16
CA ALA A 11 -32.53 -33.32 -7.53
C ALA A 11 -31.21 -33.34 -6.70
N SER A 12 -30.08 -33.40 -7.38
CA SER A 12 -28.76 -33.15 -6.77
C SER A 12 -28.66 -31.65 -6.41
N PRO A 13 -28.06 -31.30 -5.27
CA PRO A 13 -27.84 -29.90 -4.94
C PRO A 13 -26.81 -29.32 -5.91
N ALA A 14 -27.17 -28.20 -6.53
CA ALA A 14 -26.27 -27.38 -7.35
C ALA A 14 -25.17 -26.84 -6.42
N PHE A 15 -23.93 -27.23 -6.66
CA PHE A 15 -22.77 -26.61 -6.09
C PHE A 15 -22.70 -25.16 -6.60
N THR A 16 -22.73 -24.19 -5.72
CA THR A 16 -22.58 -22.78 -6.04
C THR A 16 -21.11 -22.52 -6.42
N SER A 17 -20.93 -21.86 -7.56
CA SER A 17 -19.64 -21.58 -8.20
C SER A 17 -18.72 -20.62 -7.45
N ASP A 18 -19.09 -20.16 -6.26
CA ASP A 18 -18.34 -19.15 -5.51
C ASP A 18 -17.17 -19.70 -4.70
N GLU A 19 -17.18 -20.98 -4.30
CA GLU A 19 -16.08 -21.56 -3.50
C GLU A 19 -14.83 -21.87 -4.31
N ALA A 20 -14.93 -22.19 -5.59
CA ALA A 20 -13.79 -22.56 -6.43
C ALA A 20 -12.92 -21.36 -6.88
N VAL A 21 -13.44 -20.14 -6.81
CA VAL A 21 -12.74 -18.91 -7.24
C VAL A 21 -11.96 -18.27 -6.10
N VAL A 22 -12.32 -18.50 -4.85
CA VAL A 22 -11.73 -17.86 -3.67
C VAL A 22 -10.36 -18.46 -3.29
N GLU A 23 -10.13 -19.76 -3.49
CA GLU A 23 -8.85 -20.41 -3.15
C GLU A 23 -7.64 -19.92 -3.96
N PRO A 24 -7.70 -19.78 -5.29
CA PRO A 24 -6.55 -19.34 -6.09
C PRO A 24 -6.12 -17.91 -5.81
N LEU A 25 -7.05 -17.04 -5.42
CA LEU A 25 -6.79 -15.63 -5.12
C LEU A 25 -6.12 -15.45 -3.77
N LEU A 26 -6.58 -16.15 -2.77
CA LEU A 26 -5.95 -16.18 -1.45
C LEU A 26 -4.51 -16.71 -1.55
N GLU A 27 -4.26 -17.73 -2.38
CA GLU A 27 -2.91 -18.22 -2.65
C GLU A 27 -2.04 -17.18 -3.36
N ALA A 28 -2.58 -16.42 -4.33
CA ALA A 28 -1.85 -15.36 -5.02
C ALA A 28 -1.48 -14.21 -4.07
N GLU A 29 -2.40 -13.76 -3.22
CA GLU A 29 -2.13 -12.79 -2.17
C GLU A 29 -1.04 -13.28 -1.22
N LEU A 30 -1.21 -14.46 -0.65
CA LEU A 30 -0.31 -15.03 0.36
C LEU A 30 1.08 -15.32 -0.21
N SER A 31 1.18 -15.66 -1.50
CA SER A 31 2.46 -15.99 -2.15
C SER A 31 3.47 -14.83 -2.16
N LYS A 32 3.04 -13.59 -1.90
CA LYS A 32 3.90 -12.40 -1.87
C LYS A 32 4.11 -11.86 -0.47
N LEU A 33 3.29 -12.28 0.50
CA LEU A 33 3.41 -11.81 1.87
C LEU A 33 4.60 -12.48 2.58
N ALA A 34 5.29 -11.66 3.36
CA ALA A 34 6.43 -12.07 4.16
C ALA A 34 6.27 -11.62 5.61
N CYS A 35 6.96 -12.31 6.50
CA CYS A 35 7.04 -11.90 7.88
C CYS A 35 7.74 -10.54 8.01
N PRO A 36 7.14 -9.52 8.63
CA PRO A 36 7.77 -8.20 8.77
C PRO A 36 9.01 -8.23 9.69
N VAL A 37 9.26 -9.34 10.39
CA VAL A 37 10.43 -9.47 11.27
C VAL A 37 11.63 -10.06 10.55
N CYS A 38 11.45 -11.15 9.79
CA CYS A 38 12.56 -11.89 9.17
C CYS A 38 12.45 -12.04 7.65
N TYR A 39 11.40 -11.51 7.03
CA TYR A 39 11.11 -11.53 5.60
C TYR A 39 10.97 -12.94 4.98
N HIS A 40 10.83 -13.99 5.80
CA HIS A 40 10.47 -15.31 5.29
C HIS A 40 9.01 -15.33 4.82
N PRO A 41 8.70 -16.18 3.82
CA PRO A 41 7.33 -16.36 3.37
C PRO A 41 6.38 -16.69 4.52
N LEU A 42 5.20 -16.09 4.50
CA LEU A 42 4.12 -16.49 5.39
C LEU A 42 3.36 -17.67 4.81
N VAL A 43 2.99 -18.61 5.67
CA VAL A 43 2.22 -19.79 5.29
C VAL A 43 0.85 -19.75 5.97
N SER A 44 -0.19 -20.18 5.27
CA SER A 44 -1.52 -20.30 5.84
C SER A 44 -1.50 -21.24 7.04
N SER A 45 -2.08 -20.78 8.15
CA SER A 45 -2.23 -21.58 9.38
C SER A 45 -3.58 -22.30 9.40
N ILE A 46 -4.25 -22.49 8.26
CA ILE A 46 -5.53 -23.17 8.19
C ILE A 46 -5.32 -24.59 8.68
N ASP A 47 -5.85 -24.88 9.87
CA ASP A 47 -5.97 -26.24 10.40
C ASP A 47 -6.97 -26.98 9.51
N ARG A 48 -6.51 -27.94 8.71
CA ARG A 48 -7.32 -28.70 7.73
C ARG A 48 -8.47 -29.51 8.35
N GLN A 49 -8.70 -29.36 9.67
CA GLN A 49 -9.68 -30.15 10.42
C GLN A 49 -10.95 -29.37 10.83
N SER A 50 -11.01 -28.07 10.59
CA SER A 50 -12.20 -27.27 10.90
C SER A 50 -12.74 -26.57 9.66
N PRO A 51 -14.06 -26.49 9.42
CA PRO A 51 -14.59 -25.74 8.30
C PRO A 51 -14.22 -24.25 8.47
N PRO A 52 -13.66 -23.61 7.44
CA PRO A 52 -13.19 -22.21 7.53
C PRO A 52 -14.38 -21.28 7.74
N THR A 53 -14.42 -20.64 8.89
CA THR A 53 -15.24 -19.44 9.05
C THR A 53 -14.43 -18.25 8.53
N LYS A 54 -15.03 -17.35 7.75
CA LYS A 54 -14.37 -16.17 7.13
C LYS A 54 -13.61 -15.26 8.12
N SER A 55 -13.79 -15.46 9.43
CA SER A 55 -13.18 -14.65 10.50
C SER A 55 -11.84 -15.16 11.03
N ASP A 56 -11.41 -16.38 10.67
CA ASP A 56 -10.25 -17.03 11.33
C ASP A 56 -9.06 -17.27 10.41
N SER A 57 -8.96 -16.54 9.30
CA SER A 57 -7.79 -16.64 8.42
C SER A 57 -6.55 -16.09 9.13
N SER A 58 -5.56 -16.93 9.36
CA SER A 58 -4.28 -16.55 9.94
C SER A 58 -3.11 -17.09 9.11
N VAL A 59 -2.00 -16.37 9.15
CA VAL A 59 -0.75 -16.75 8.50
C VAL A 59 0.38 -16.79 9.51
N GLY A 60 1.25 -17.77 9.39
CA GLY A 60 2.35 -18.00 10.32
C GLY A 60 3.72 -17.83 9.67
N CYS A 61 4.67 -17.36 10.46
CA CYS A 61 6.09 -17.37 10.12
C CYS A 61 6.77 -18.56 10.79
N SER A 62 7.26 -19.53 10.01
CA SER A 62 7.91 -20.72 10.56
C SER A 62 9.17 -20.42 11.38
N PRO A 63 10.11 -19.53 10.94
CA PRO A 63 11.28 -19.17 11.76
C PRO A 63 10.95 -18.40 13.03
N CYS A 64 10.12 -17.35 12.92
CA CYS A 64 9.82 -16.46 14.07
C CYS A 64 8.76 -17.01 15.01
N LYS A 65 8.00 -18.04 14.59
CA LYS A 65 6.83 -18.59 15.33
C LYS A 65 5.74 -17.54 15.61
N THR A 66 5.72 -16.46 14.82
CA THR A 66 4.73 -15.39 14.95
C THR A 66 3.55 -15.68 14.04
N VAL A 67 2.35 -15.44 14.53
CA VAL A 67 1.10 -15.59 13.78
C VAL A 67 0.48 -14.22 13.58
N TYR A 68 0.00 -13.96 12.38
CA TYR A 68 -0.68 -12.74 11.96
C TYR A 68 -2.10 -13.09 11.52
N SER A 69 -3.06 -12.25 11.88
CA SER A 69 -4.47 -12.51 11.59
C SER A 69 -5.01 -11.55 10.54
N LYS A 70 -5.95 -12.02 9.73
CA LYS A 70 -6.80 -11.16 8.92
C LYS A 70 -7.84 -10.52 9.83
N LYS A 71 -7.87 -9.19 9.90
CA LYS A 71 -8.86 -8.43 10.66
C LYS A 71 -9.87 -7.86 9.68
N ASP A 72 -11.14 -8.23 9.84
CA ASP A 72 -12.19 -7.85 8.91
C ASP A 72 -11.76 -8.16 7.44
N ASP A 73 -11.33 -7.14 6.70
CA ASP A 73 -11.03 -7.24 5.28
C ASP A 73 -9.53 -6.99 4.96
N TYR A 74 -8.64 -6.85 5.96
CA TYR A 74 -7.22 -6.58 5.74
C TYR A 74 -6.31 -7.49 6.60
N TRP A 75 -5.11 -7.76 6.09
CA TRP A 75 -4.05 -8.43 6.85
C TRP A 75 -3.35 -7.44 7.78
N ASP A 76 -3.35 -7.72 9.09
CA ASP A 76 -2.56 -6.93 10.04
C ASP A 76 -1.16 -7.55 10.18
N LEU A 77 -0.22 -7.01 9.41
CA LEU A 77 1.19 -7.44 9.38
C LEU A 77 2.10 -6.41 10.07
N THR A 78 1.58 -5.68 11.05
CA THR A 78 2.39 -4.80 11.88
C THR A 78 3.16 -5.59 12.93
N VAL A 79 4.37 -5.14 13.27
CA VAL A 79 5.12 -5.68 14.41
C VAL A 79 4.55 -5.07 15.68
N SER A 80 3.77 -5.86 16.45
CA SER A 80 3.21 -5.42 17.72
C SER A 80 4.03 -5.96 18.90
N VAL A 81 4.23 -5.15 19.92
CA VAL A 81 4.86 -5.55 21.18
C VAL A 81 3.78 -5.60 22.27
N GLY A 82 3.36 -6.82 22.60
CA GLY A 82 2.33 -7.06 23.63
C GLY A 82 0.91 -6.70 23.21
N SER A 83 -0.02 -6.75 24.17
CA SER A 83 -1.45 -6.38 24.01
C SER A 83 -1.68 -4.85 23.98
N ALA A 84 -0.65 -4.05 24.10
CA ALA A 84 -0.71 -2.62 23.81
C ALA A 84 -0.55 -2.46 22.31
N GLU A 85 -1.51 -1.81 21.66
CA GLU A 85 -1.33 -1.23 20.34
C GLU A 85 0.09 -0.65 20.29
N TYR A 86 0.79 -0.82 19.14
CA TYR A 86 2.10 -0.19 18.90
C TYR A 86 1.93 1.33 19.08
N SER A 87 1.81 1.68 20.35
CA SER A 87 1.63 3.00 20.86
C SER A 87 3.02 3.47 21.25
N GLU A 88 3.64 4.30 20.34
CA GLU A 88 4.12 5.56 20.88
C GLU A 88 5.32 5.52 21.81
N SER A 89 6.34 4.75 21.52
CA SER A 89 7.63 4.99 22.17
C SER A 89 8.43 6.14 21.51
N LYS A 90 7.94 6.71 20.39
CA LYS A 90 8.36 8.03 19.88
C LYS A 90 7.10 8.78 19.45
N PRO A 91 6.92 10.05 19.85
CA PRO A 91 5.81 10.84 19.36
C PRO A 91 5.92 10.89 17.82
N ALA A 92 5.11 10.09 17.15
CA ALA A 92 4.88 10.31 15.74
C ALA A 92 4.49 11.79 15.62
N ALA A 93 5.08 12.49 14.66
CA ALA A 93 4.80 13.89 14.43
C ALA A 93 3.31 14.14 14.57
N LEU A 94 2.90 15.16 15.33
CA LEU A 94 1.47 15.50 15.58
C LEU A 94 0.64 15.46 14.28
N ALA A 95 1.25 15.87 13.15
CA ALA A 95 0.66 15.77 11.83
C ALA A 95 0.34 14.33 11.42
N THR A 96 1.23 13.37 11.67
CA THR A 96 1.02 11.94 11.35
C THR A 96 -0.06 11.31 12.24
N GLN A 97 -0.17 11.76 13.49
CA GLN A 97 -1.26 11.34 14.39
C GLN A 97 -2.62 11.87 13.94
N LEU A 98 -2.68 13.09 13.40
CA LEU A 98 -3.91 13.67 12.85
C LEU A 98 -4.46 12.83 11.68
N PHE A 99 -3.62 12.31 10.77
CA PHE A 99 -4.05 11.42 9.68
C PHE A 99 -4.60 10.06 10.16
N ARG A 100 -4.33 9.67 11.41
CA ARG A 100 -4.89 8.47 12.03
C ARG A 100 -6.28 8.69 12.62
N THR A 101 -6.74 9.95 12.76
CA THR A 101 -8.07 10.24 13.30
C THR A 101 -9.16 10.02 12.24
N ARG A 102 -10.31 9.50 12.67
CA ARG A 102 -11.48 9.31 11.79
C ARG A 102 -11.92 10.60 11.08
N LEU A 103 -11.78 11.74 11.75
CA LEU A 103 -12.17 13.04 11.20
C LEU A 103 -11.29 13.46 10.02
N VAL A 104 -9.97 13.34 10.15
CA VAL A 104 -9.03 13.72 9.08
C VAL A 104 -9.13 12.75 7.91
N SER A 105 -9.24 11.45 8.18
CA SER A 105 -9.48 10.45 7.15
C SER A 105 -10.76 10.76 6.36
N PHE A 106 -11.82 11.17 7.02
CA PHE A 106 -13.10 11.56 6.40
C PHE A 106 -12.99 12.83 5.56
N LEU A 107 -12.24 13.83 6.03
CA LEU A 107 -12.04 15.10 5.34
C LEU A 107 -11.09 14.99 4.15
N TYR A 108 -10.20 14.00 4.17
CA TYR A 108 -9.17 13.81 3.16
C TYR A 108 -9.75 13.68 1.74
N GLU A 109 -10.79 12.87 1.54
CA GLU A 109 -11.43 12.74 0.22
C GLU A 109 -12.43 13.88 -0.09
N ARG A 110 -13.02 14.51 0.92
CA ARG A 110 -14.09 15.50 0.73
C ARG A 110 -13.62 16.93 0.44
N GLY A 111 -12.32 17.17 0.43
CA GLY A 111 -11.84 18.51 0.10
C GLY A 111 -10.38 18.78 0.43
N TRP A 112 -9.77 18.02 1.34
CA TRP A 112 -8.37 18.25 1.70
C TRP A 112 -7.42 18.13 0.50
N ARG A 113 -7.64 17.13 -0.37
CA ARG A 113 -6.85 16.95 -1.59
C ARG A 113 -7.06 18.07 -2.62
N HIS A 114 -8.19 18.76 -2.63
CA HIS A 114 -8.39 19.94 -3.48
C HIS A 114 -7.41 21.07 -3.13
N ASN A 115 -6.98 21.16 -1.87
CA ASN A 115 -5.98 22.12 -1.43
C ASN A 115 -4.59 21.83 -2.00
N PHE A 116 -4.31 20.60 -2.44
CA PHE A 116 -3.03 20.25 -3.08
C PHE A 116 -2.83 20.95 -4.42
N ARG A 117 -3.89 21.40 -5.08
CA ARG A 117 -3.80 22.22 -6.30
C ARG A 117 -3.02 23.51 -6.08
N TRP A 118 -3.09 24.11 -4.88
CA TRP A 118 -2.29 25.28 -4.52
C TRP A 118 -0.79 24.98 -4.48
N GLY A 119 -0.41 23.73 -4.21
CA GLY A 119 0.96 23.23 -4.26
C GLY A 119 1.41 22.75 -5.65
N GLY A 120 0.54 22.86 -6.67
CA GLY A 120 0.88 22.45 -8.05
C GLY A 120 0.43 21.04 -8.44
N PHE A 121 -0.27 20.30 -7.57
CA PHE A 121 -0.80 18.99 -7.93
C PHE A 121 -1.81 19.10 -9.09
N PRO A 122 -1.69 18.26 -10.12
CA PRO A 122 -2.48 18.41 -11.36
C PRO A 122 -3.95 17.95 -11.23
N GLY A 123 -4.31 17.34 -10.10
CA GLY A 123 -5.58 16.67 -9.88
C GLY A 123 -5.47 15.16 -10.11
N LEU A 124 -6.44 14.41 -9.53
CA LEU A 124 -6.36 12.95 -9.40
C LEU A 124 -6.22 12.23 -10.75
N GLU A 125 -7.08 12.54 -11.71
CA GLU A 125 -7.10 11.88 -13.02
C GLU A 125 -5.79 12.13 -13.78
N ARG A 126 -5.33 13.38 -13.77
CA ARG A 126 -4.08 13.73 -14.46
C ARG A 126 -2.86 13.12 -13.77
N GLU A 127 -2.84 13.12 -12.43
CA GLU A 127 -1.79 12.48 -11.64
C GLU A 127 -1.72 10.96 -11.91
N PHE A 128 -2.90 10.32 -11.98
CA PHE A 128 -2.98 8.89 -12.33
C PHE A 128 -2.47 8.60 -13.75
N GLU A 129 -2.86 9.38 -14.75
CA GLU A 129 -2.39 9.20 -16.12
C GLU A 129 -0.86 9.41 -16.24
N MET A 130 -0.31 10.37 -15.50
CA MET A 130 1.14 10.57 -15.44
C MET A 130 1.83 9.38 -14.77
N ALA A 131 1.33 8.89 -13.63
CA ALA A 131 1.87 7.71 -12.96
C ALA A 131 1.77 6.48 -13.86
N ARG A 132 0.62 6.29 -14.51
CA ARG A 132 0.38 5.20 -15.46
C ARG A 132 1.41 5.19 -16.59
N SER A 133 1.79 6.35 -17.12
CA SER A 133 2.78 6.42 -18.21
C SER A 133 4.15 5.85 -17.81
N TYR A 134 4.59 6.07 -16.56
CA TYR A 134 5.81 5.46 -16.03
C TYR A 134 5.64 3.97 -15.75
N LEU A 135 4.46 3.55 -15.32
CA LEU A 135 4.17 2.19 -14.86
C LEU A 135 3.79 1.23 -16.02
N MET A 136 3.50 1.74 -17.22
CA MET A 136 3.11 0.94 -18.40
C MET A 136 4.01 -0.28 -18.68
N PRO A 137 5.36 -0.19 -18.52
CA PRO A 137 6.22 -1.36 -18.74
C PRO A 137 5.99 -2.52 -17.77
N LYS A 138 5.18 -2.35 -16.72
CA LYS A 138 4.88 -3.35 -15.68
C LYS A 138 3.42 -3.81 -15.67
N THR A 139 2.68 -3.54 -16.74
CA THR A 139 1.31 -4.07 -16.89
C THR A 139 1.30 -5.60 -16.85
N GLY A 140 0.24 -6.18 -16.27
CA GLY A 140 0.12 -7.61 -16.01
C GLY A 140 0.85 -8.09 -14.74
N GLY A 141 1.72 -7.26 -14.17
CA GLY A 141 2.45 -7.56 -12.94
C GLY A 141 1.68 -7.22 -11.66
N ILE A 142 2.40 -7.22 -10.55
CA ILE A 142 1.90 -6.87 -9.21
C ILE A 142 2.30 -5.44 -8.88
N ILE A 143 1.31 -4.62 -8.48
CA ILE A 143 1.56 -3.26 -8.00
C ILE A 143 1.27 -3.15 -6.51
N VAL A 144 2.14 -2.43 -5.80
CA VAL A 144 1.92 -1.99 -4.41
C VAL A 144 1.58 -0.50 -4.41
N ASP A 145 0.41 -0.15 -3.87
CA ASP A 145 0.05 1.23 -3.55
C ASP A 145 0.46 1.50 -2.09
N ALA A 146 1.65 2.04 -1.92
CA ALA A 146 2.31 2.22 -0.63
C ALA A 146 1.83 3.50 0.07
N SER A 147 1.33 3.39 1.30
CA SER A 147 0.62 4.46 2.01
C SER A 147 -0.63 4.89 1.24
N CYS A 148 -1.46 3.91 0.89
CA CYS A 148 -2.62 4.08 0.00
C CYS A 148 -3.70 5.01 0.56
N GLY A 149 -3.67 5.30 1.87
CA GLY A 149 -4.70 6.07 2.54
C GLY A 149 -6.08 5.43 2.36
N SER A 150 -7.05 6.23 1.96
CA SER A 150 -8.41 5.77 1.65
C SER A 150 -8.56 5.03 0.31
N GLY A 151 -7.44 4.69 -0.36
CA GLY A 151 -7.40 3.88 -1.56
C GLY A 151 -7.75 4.62 -2.86
N LEU A 152 -7.49 5.91 -2.94
CA LEU A 152 -7.77 6.70 -4.14
C LEU A 152 -7.10 6.11 -5.38
N PHE A 153 -5.79 5.86 -5.33
CA PHE A 153 -5.05 5.25 -6.43
C PHE A 153 -5.31 3.76 -6.55
N SER A 154 -5.45 3.05 -5.43
CA SER A 154 -5.79 1.62 -5.42
C SER A 154 -7.06 1.35 -6.24
N ARG A 155 -8.13 2.17 -6.07
CA ARG A 155 -9.36 2.06 -6.85
C ARG A 155 -9.14 2.32 -8.34
N LEU A 156 -8.29 3.29 -8.71
CA LEU A 156 -7.95 3.55 -10.10
C LEU A 156 -7.12 2.41 -10.72
N PHE A 157 -6.18 1.84 -9.98
CA PHE A 157 -5.43 0.66 -10.42
C PHE A 157 -6.35 -0.55 -10.64
N LEU A 158 -7.30 -0.80 -9.73
CA LEU A 158 -8.29 -1.87 -9.87
C LEU A 158 -9.18 -1.67 -11.11
N LYS A 159 -9.72 -0.46 -11.28
CA LYS A 159 -10.56 -0.10 -12.45
C LYS A 159 -9.82 -0.16 -13.77
N SER A 160 -8.51 0.07 -13.77
CA SER A 160 -7.70 0.02 -14.99
C SER A 160 -7.48 -1.39 -15.52
N GLU A 161 -7.67 -2.41 -14.68
CA GLU A 161 -7.44 -3.83 -14.99
C GLU A 161 -6.03 -4.16 -15.49
N LEU A 162 -5.07 -3.24 -15.28
CA LEU A 162 -3.70 -3.37 -15.79
C LEU A 162 -2.81 -4.30 -14.97
N TYR A 163 -3.23 -4.66 -13.75
CA TYR A 163 -2.41 -5.45 -12.83
C TYR A 163 -3.10 -6.74 -12.42
N SER A 164 -2.31 -7.80 -12.26
CA SER A 164 -2.80 -9.09 -11.78
C SER A 164 -3.17 -9.05 -10.29
N LEU A 165 -2.46 -8.20 -9.52
CA LEU A 165 -2.72 -7.97 -8.10
C LEU A 165 -2.39 -6.52 -7.73
N VAL A 166 -3.26 -5.89 -6.96
CA VAL A 166 -3.06 -4.59 -6.32
C VAL A 166 -2.93 -4.80 -4.82
N VAL A 167 -1.76 -4.54 -4.26
CA VAL A 167 -1.52 -4.57 -2.81
C VAL A 167 -1.68 -3.14 -2.29
N ALA A 168 -2.79 -2.85 -1.65
CA ALA A 168 -3.03 -1.55 -1.02
C ALA A 168 -2.57 -1.60 0.45
N LEU A 169 -1.52 -0.84 0.77
CA LEU A 169 -0.83 -0.90 2.04
C LEU A 169 -0.86 0.44 2.76
N ASP A 170 -1.32 0.44 4.01
CA ASP A 170 -1.28 1.62 4.89
C ASP A 170 -1.04 1.20 6.35
N PHE A 171 -0.47 2.11 7.14
CA PHE A 171 -0.31 1.89 8.57
C PHE A 171 -1.60 2.15 9.35
N SER A 172 -2.44 3.07 8.86
CA SER A 172 -3.68 3.50 9.50
C SER A 172 -4.82 2.51 9.25
N GLU A 173 -5.28 1.86 10.31
CA GLU A 173 -6.46 1.00 10.26
C GLU A 173 -7.70 1.73 9.75
N ASN A 174 -7.90 2.99 10.17
CA ASN A 174 -9.03 3.80 9.73
C ASN A 174 -9.00 4.09 8.22
N MET A 175 -7.81 4.29 7.64
CA MET A 175 -7.64 4.48 6.20
C MET A 175 -7.99 3.22 5.43
N LEU A 176 -7.52 2.05 5.88
CA LEU A 176 -7.83 0.77 5.23
C LEU A 176 -9.32 0.43 5.29
N LYS A 177 -9.98 0.70 6.42
CA LYS A 177 -11.44 0.54 6.54
C LYS A 177 -12.18 1.44 5.54
N GLN A 178 -11.78 2.70 5.40
CA GLN A 178 -12.35 3.60 4.41
C GLN A 178 -12.05 3.15 2.97
N CYS A 179 -10.83 2.68 2.69
CA CYS A 179 -10.46 2.13 1.39
C CYS A 179 -11.45 1.03 0.98
N ASN A 180 -11.67 0.06 1.86
CA ASN A 180 -12.62 -1.02 1.63
C ASN A 180 -14.07 -0.53 1.46
N GLU A 181 -14.51 0.41 2.31
CA GLU A 181 -15.84 1.02 2.17
C GLU A 181 -16.05 1.69 0.81
N PHE A 182 -15.05 2.41 0.29
CA PHE A 182 -15.15 3.07 -1.00
C PHE A 182 -15.14 2.07 -2.16
N ILE A 183 -14.31 1.02 -2.09
CA ILE A 183 -14.29 -0.06 -3.08
C ILE A 183 -15.67 -0.70 -3.20
N ARG A 184 -16.29 -1.02 -2.06
CA ARG A 184 -17.64 -1.58 -2.02
C ARG A 184 -18.71 -0.62 -2.53
N LYS A 185 -18.64 0.67 -2.15
CA LYS A 185 -19.59 1.70 -2.61
C LYS A 185 -19.52 1.96 -4.11
N GLU A 186 -18.34 1.83 -4.69
CA GLU A 186 -18.11 2.01 -6.12
C GLU A 186 -18.33 0.72 -6.93
N ASN A 187 -18.74 -0.38 -6.27
CA ASN A 187 -18.94 -1.70 -6.88
C ASN A 187 -17.72 -2.17 -7.68
N ILE A 188 -16.51 -1.90 -7.18
CA ILE A 188 -15.26 -2.36 -7.79
C ILE A 188 -15.04 -3.81 -7.34
N SER A 189 -14.72 -4.71 -8.31
CA SER A 189 -14.29 -6.06 -7.97
C SER A 189 -13.02 -6.03 -7.12
N ASP A 190 -13.03 -6.71 -5.99
CA ASP A 190 -11.91 -6.84 -5.05
C ASP A 190 -11.10 -8.13 -5.24
N GLU A 191 -11.44 -8.93 -6.27
CA GLU A 191 -10.74 -10.18 -6.57
C GLU A 191 -9.24 -10.03 -6.79
N ARG A 192 -8.76 -8.86 -7.17
CA ARG A 192 -7.35 -8.54 -7.40
C ARG A 192 -6.80 -7.58 -6.36
N LEU A 193 -7.38 -7.53 -5.17
CA LEU A 193 -7.00 -6.61 -4.10
C LEU A 193 -6.52 -7.37 -2.87
N ALA A 194 -5.33 -7.01 -2.39
CA ALA A 194 -4.86 -7.34 -1.05
C ALA A 194 -4.78 -6.06 -0.20
N LEU A 195 -5.59 -5.96 0.85
CA LEU A 195 -5.49 -4.89 1.84
C LEU A 195 -4.54 -5.33 2.95
N VAL A 196 -3.50 -4.53 3.21
CA VAL A 196 -2.45 -4.87 4.17
C VAL A 196 -2.16 -3.70 5.11
N ARG A 197 -2.29 -3.93 6.40
CA ARG A 197 -1.81 -3.00 7.42
C ARG A 197 -0.34 -3.27 7.70
N ALA A 198 0.54 -2.31 7.41
CA ALA A 198 1.97 -2.47 7.60
C ALA A 198 2.71 -1.14 7.77
N ASP A 199 3.92 -1.21 8.32
CA ASP A 199 4.85 -0.10 8.36
C ASP A 199 5.64 -0.05 7.05
N ILE A 200 5.65 1.11 6.39
CA ILE A 200 6.40 1.34 5.15
C ILE A 200 7.91 1.12 5.33
N SER A 201 8.42 1.34 6.54
CA SER A 201 9.82 1.11 6.87
C SER A 201 10.14 -0.38 7.05
N ARG A 202 9.13 -1.26 6.91
CA ARG A 202 9.25 -2.70 7.14
C ARG A 202 8.18 -3.46 6.36
N LEU A 203 8.28 -3.42 5.03
CA LEU A 203 7.28 -4.00 4.14
C LEU A 203 7.18 -5.52 4.30
N PRO A 204 5.99 -6.05 4.61
CA PRO A 204 5.77 -7.49 4.78
C PRO A 204 5.61 -8.19 3.43
N LEU A 205 6.56 -8.00 2.55
CA LEU A 205 6.59 -8.53 1.19
C LEU A 205 7.94 -9.20 0.92
N LEU A 206 7.93 -10.25 0.12
CA LEU A 206 9.14 -10.95 -0.27
C LEU A 206 10.08 -10.03 -1.05
N SER A 207 11.39 -10.19 -0.84
CA SER A 207 12.41 -9.46 -1.61
C SER A 207 12.33 -9.83 -3.08
N GLY A 208 12.43 -8.85 -3.97
CA GLY A 208 12.45 -9.04 -5.42
C GLY A 208 11.18 -9.67 -6.00
N SER A 209 10.02 -9.45 -5.38
CA SER A 209 8.76 -10.09 -5.78
C SER A 209 7.73 -9.16 -6.42
N ILE A 210 7.97 -7.85 -6.41
CA ILE A 210 7.03 -6.81 -6.83
C ILE A 210 7.49 -6.16 -8.13
N ASP A 211 6.55 -5.94 -9.04
CA ASP A 211 6.81 -5.34 -10.35
C ASP A 211 6.83 -3.82 -10.32
N ALA A 212 5.94 -3.24 -9.53
CA ALA A 212 5.77 -1.81 -9.43
C ALA A 212 5.37 -1.39 -8.01
N VAL A 213 5.86 -0.23 -7.58
CA VAL A 213 5.42 0.45 -6.35
C VAL A 213 5.01 1.87 -6.70
N HIS A 214 3.82 2.25 -6.26
CA HIS A 214 3.31 3.62 -6.32
C HIS A 214 3.23 4.20 -4.90
N ALA A 215 3.55 5.48 -4.72
CA ALA A 215 3.38 6.21 -3.46
C ALA A 215 2.86 7.63 -3.72
N GLY A 216 1.55 7.81 -3.62
CA GLY A 216 0.87 9.08 -3.93
C GLY A 216 0.87 10.05 -2.76
N ALA A 217 1.59 11.15 -2.86
CA ALA A 217 1.68 12.21 -1.84
C ALA A 217 2.04 11.69 -0.44
N ALA A 218 2.96 10.71 -0.35
CA ALA A 218 3.22 9.97 0.87
C ALA A 218 4.60 10.22 1.50
N ILE A 219 5.65 10.41 0.69
CA ILE A 219 7.05 10.45 1.15
C ILE A 219 7.27 11.46 2.28
N HIS A 220 6.68 12.66 2.16
CA HIS A 220 6.80 13.72 3.16
C HIS A 220 6.11 13.38 4.49
N CYS A 221 5.27 12.35 4.53
CA CYS A 221 4.60 11.85 5.74
C CYS A 221 5.36 10.70 6.40
N TRP A 222 6.36 10.12 5.76
CA TRP A 222 7.09 8.98 6.30
C TRP A 222 8.04 9.38 7.42
N PRO A 223 8.07 8.63 8.53
CA PRO A 223 9.01 8.91 9.62
C PRO A 223 10.48 8.82 9.20
N SER A 224 10.79 7.93 8.29
CA SER A 224 12.13 7.73 7.70
C SER A 224 11.99 7.43 6.20
N PRO A 225 12.06 8.43 5.32
CA PRO A 225 12.06 8.21 3.87
C PRO A 225 13.16 7.24 3.42
N ALA A 226 14.33 7.28 4.06
CA ALA A 226 15.44 6.41 3.72
C ALA A 226 15.13 4.93 3.98
N CYS A 227 14.56 4.60 5.14
CA CYS A 227 14.13 3.22 5.43
C CYS A 227 13.02 2.77 4.48
N ALA A 228 12.08 3.66 4.18
CA ALA A 228 10.96 3.35 3.30
C ALA A 228 11.41 3.08 1.86
N VAL A 229 12.28 3.93 1.28
CA VAL A 229 12.79 3.73 -0.08
C VAL A 229 13.72 2.51 -0.15
N ALA A 230 14.50 2.22 0.89
CA ALA A 230 15.29 0.99 0.98
C ALA A 230 14.39 -0.27 0.96
N GLU A 231 13.29 -0.26 1.68
CA GLU A 231 12.31 -1.36 1.69
C GLU A 231 11.58 -1.49 0.34
N ILE A 232 11.20 -0.37 -0.29
CA ILE A 232 10.65 -0.36 -1.64
C ILE A 232 11.65 -0.99 -2.63
N SER A 233 12.91 -0.57 -2.55
CA SER A 233 13.98 -1.16 -3.38
C SER A 233 14.17 -2.65 -3.10
N ARG A 234 14.08 -3.10 -1.84
CA ARG A 234 14.20 -4.52 -1.48
C ARG A 234 13.09 -5.37 -2.11
N VAL A 235 11.84 -4.91 -2.06
CA VAL A 235 10.70 -5.69 -2.57
C VAL A 235 10.59 -5.67 -4.08
N LEU A 236 11.07 -4.61 -4.74
CA LEU A 236 11.09 -4.53 -6.19
C LEU A 236 12.03 -5.60 -6.78
N ARG A 237 11.55 -6.30 -7.80
CA ARG A 237 12.39 -7.16 -8.63
C ARG A 237 13.36 -6.33 -9.48
N PRO A 238 14.47 -6.90 -9.95
CA PRO A 238 15.33 -6.23 -10.94
C PRO A 238 14.51 -5.69 -12.11
N GLY A 239 14.72 -4.42 -12.45
CA GLY A 239 13.94 -3.69 -13.45
C GLY A 239 12.53 -3.28 -12.98
N GLY A 240 12.12 -3.55 -11.73
CA GLY A 240 10.87 -3.06 -11.15
C GLY A 240 10.87 -1.54 -11.02
N ILE A 241 9.70 -0.90 -11.08
CA ILE A 241 9.57 0.55 -11.15
C ILE A 241 8.95 1.10 -9.86
N PHE A 242 9.57 2.14 -9.30
CA PHE A 242 9.02 2.96 -8.24
C PHE A 242 8.55 4.29 -8.82
N VAL A 243 7.29 4.66 -8.59
CA VAL A 243 6.73 5.97 -8.94
C VAL A 243 6.19 6.61 -7.67
N ALA A 244 6.54 7.87 -7.44
CA ALA A 244 6.01 8.59 -6.30
C ALA A 244 5.70 10.05 -6.61
N THR A 245 4.73 10.60 -5.85
CA THR A 245 4.46 12.03 -5.82
C THR A 245 4.66 12.58 -4.43
N THR A 246 5.14 13.81 -4.35
CA THR A 246 5.32 14.49 -3.06
C THR A 246 5.40 16.00 -3.24
N PHE A 247 5.48 16.73 -2.13
CA PHE A 247 5.87 18.13 -2.12
C PHE A 247 7.38 18.25 -1.93
N ILE A 248 7.99 19.19 -2.67
CA ILE A 248 9.42 19.50 -2.58
C ILE A 248 9.68 20.86 -1.93
N SER A 249 10.86 20.99 -1.33
CA SER A 249 11.29 22.23 -0.65
C SER A 249 11.93 23.26 -1.57
N ASP A 250 12.23 22.93 -2.81
CA ASP A 250 13.01 23.76 -3.75
C ASP A 250 12.37 25.09 -4.09
N VAL A 251 11.07 25.22 -3.89
CA VAL A 251 10.34 26.49 -4.08
C VAL A 251 10.75 27.54 -3.05
N LEU A 252 11.26 27.11 -1.90
CA LEU A 252 11.71 27.99 -0.80
C LEU A 252 13.24 28.15 -0.76
N ALA A 253 13.98 27.33 -1.55
CA ALA A 253 15.42 27.14 -1.41
C ALA A 253 16.32 28.34 -1.82
N PRO A 254 15.99 29.23 -2.78
CA PRO A 254 16.87 30.35 -3.08
C PRO A 254 17.03 31.34 -1.94
N ALA A 255 16.06 31.37 -1.01
CA ALA A 255 16.00 32.38 0.02
C ALA A 255 16.71 32.00 1.35
N ILE A 256 16.94 30.69 1.62
CA ILE A 256 17.30 30.29 2.98
C ILE A 256 18.27 29.09 3.04
N PRO A 257 19.60 29.28 2.78
CA PRO A 257 20.63 28.23 3.00
C PRO A 257 20.64 27.71 4.46
N VAL A 258 20.27 28.56 5.42
CA VAL A 258 20.22 28.25 6.85
C VAL A 258 19.10 27.25 7.16
N LEU A 259 17.98 27.27 6.43
CA LEU A 259 16.89 26.31 6.64
C LEU A 259 17.32 24.87 6.35
N ARG A 260 18.27 24.65 5.46
CA ARG A 260 18.80 23.33 5.13
C ARG A 260 19.52 22.69 6.33
N ILE A 261 20.21 23.50 7.12
CA ILE A 261 20.94 23.07 8.31
C ILE A 261 19.99 22.85 9.50
N VAL A 262 18.97 23.71 9.63
CA VAL A 262 18.06 23.71 10.79
C VAL A 262 16.87 22.74 10.60
N ARG A 263 16.56 22.38 9.36
CA ARG A 263 15.45 21.53 8.95
C ARG A 263 15.35 20.19 9.70
N PRO A 264 16.43 19.37 9.89
CA PRO A 264 16.35 18.13 10.65
C PRO A 264 15.90 18.34 12.10
N TYR A 265 16.29 19.47 12.69
CA TYR A 265 15.92 19.81 14.08
C TYR A 265 14.48 20.36 14.17
N PHE A 266 14.03 21.12 13.16
CA PHE A 266 12.67 21.62 13.10
C PHE A 266 11.65 20.49 12.91
N GLY A 267 11.93 19.52 12.05
CA GLY A 267 11.08 18.36 11.86
C GLY A 267 10.91 17.51 13.11
N GLN A 268 11.98 17.37 13.92
CA GLN A 268 11.93 16.64 15.18
C GLN A 268 11.14 17.38 16.28
N ILE A 269 11.18 18.71 16.29
CA ILE A 269 10.54 19.53 17.33
C ILE A 269 9.08 19.85 16.98
N THR A 270 8.79 20.13 15.71
CA THR A 270 7.48 20.62 15.28
C THR A 270 6.58 19.52 14.74
N GLY A 271 7.14 18.35 14.44
CA GLY A 271 6.41 17.28 13.80
C GLY A 271 5.94 17.60 12.37
N PHE A 272 6.52 18.63 11.74
CA PHE A 272 6.23 18.97 10.35
C PHE A 272 6.88 17.97 9.41
N ASN A 273 6.20 17.74 8.30
CA ASN A 273 6.57 16.82 7.23
C ASN A 273 8.00 17.09 6.70
N ILE A 274 8.71 16.03 6.34
CA ILE A 274 10.04 16.12 5.74
C ILE A 274 9.87 16.42 4.25
N PHE A 275 10.07 17.67 3.84
CA PHE A 275 10.12 18.04 2.43
C PHE A 275 11.54 17.92 1.91
N LEU A 276 11.79 16.97 1.02
CA LEU A 276 13.08 16.80 0.34
C LEU A 276 13.13 17.71 -0.89
N SER A 277 14.32 18.12 -1.29
CA SER A 277 14.55 18.70 -2.61
C SER A 277 14.54 17.62 -3.68
N GLU A 278 14.42 18.00 -4.95
CA GLU A 278 14.51 17.05 -6.06
C GLU A 278 15.84 16.29 -6.06
N GLY A 279 16.98 17.00 -5.87
CA GLY A 279 18.29 16.36 -5.77
C GLY A 279 18.41 15.40 -4.59
N GLU A 280 17.81 15.74 -3.42
CA GLU A 280 17.80 14.82 -2.28
C GLU A 280 16.93 13.57 -2.53
N LEU A 281 15.88 13.67 -3.36
CA LEU A 281 15.08 12.51 -3.78
C LEU A 281 15.86 11.61 -4.74
N GLU A 282 16.61 12.18 -5.68
CA GLU A 282 17.48 11.45 -6.59
C GLU A 282 18.62 10.75 -5.83
N ASP A 283 19.30 11.46 -4.94
CA ASP A 283 20.35 10.91 -4.07
C ASP A 283 19.83 9.76 -3.22
N LEU A 284 18.62 9.92 -2.67
CA LEU A 284 17.94 8.89 -1.87
C LEU A 284 17.64 7.63 -2.68
N CYS A 285 17.10 7.80 -3.90
CA CYS A 285 16.83 6.67 -4.79
C CYS A 285 18.12 5.95 -5.15
N THR A 286 19.15 6.69 -5.53
CA THR A 286 20.49 6.16 -5.90
C THR A 286 21.12 5.41 -4.72
N ALA A 287 21.11 5.99 -3.52
CA ALA A 287 21.65 5.36 -2.32
C ALA A 287 20.92 4.04 -1.95
N CYS A 288 19.67 3.91 -2.35
CA CYS A 288 18.87 2.69 -2.15
C CYS A 288 18.97 1.69 -3.32
N GLY A 289 19.84 1.94 -4.32
CA GLY A 289 20.03 1.04 -5.47
C GLY A 289 18.93 1.15 -6.52
N LEU A 290 18.27 2.30 -6.60
CA LEU A 290 17.37 2.65 -7.69
C LEU A 290 18.10 3.56 -8.68
N VAL A 291 17.91 3.32 -9.95
CA VAL A 291 18.59 4.01 -11.08
C VAL A 291 17.54 4.64 -12.01
N ASP A 292 17.98 5.32 -13.05
CA ASP A 292 17.13 5.93 -14.09
C ASP A 292 16.09 6.90 -13.48
N PHE A 293 16.53 7.70 -12.50
CA PHE A 293 15.67 8.71 -11.90
C PHE A 293 15.20 9.71 -12.95
N THR A 294 13.89 9.88 -13.05
CA THR A 294 13.26 10.89 -13.91
C THR A 294 12.16 11.60 -13.15
N SER A 295 11.94 12.86 -13.42
CA SER A 295 10.95 13.66 -12.69
C SER A 295 10.18 14.63 -13.57
N VAL A 296 8.99 15.03 -13.10
CA VAL A 296 8.17 16.13 -13.62
C VAL A 296 7.76 17.00 -12.46
N ARG A 297 7.94 18.32 -12.58
CA ARG A 297 7.65 19.32 -11.54
C ARG A 297 6.57 20.28 -11.95
N ASN A 298 5.80 20.75 -10.97
CA ASN A 298 4.91 21.90 -11.10
C ASN A 298 4.77 22.59 -9.73
N GLY A 299 5.40 23.75 -9.57
CA GLY A 299 5.48 24.42 -8.27
C GLY A 299 6.18 23.56 -7.23
N SER A 300 5.54 23.31 -6.10
CA SER A 300 6.05 22.39 -5.06
C SER A 300 5.72 20.92 -5.30
N PHE A 301 4.92 20.60 -6.30
CA PHE A 301 4.64 19.23 -6.71
C PHE A 301 5.81 18.65 -7.50
N ILE A 302 6.16 17.42 -7.20
CA ILE A 302 7.01 16.55 -8.02
C ILE A 302 6.37 15.17 -8.16
N MET A 303 6.41 14.63 -9.36
CA MET A 303 6.27 13.20 -9.63
C MET A 303 7.61 12.70 -10.14
N PHE A 304 8.08 11.60 -9.62
CA PHE A 304 9.31 10.97 -10.10
C PHE A 304 9.13 9.46 -10.28
N SER A 305 10.00 8.91 -11.10
CA SER A 305 10.12 7.47 -11.31
C SER A 305 11.59 7.08 -11.16
N ALA A 306 11.83 5.89 -10.61
CA ALA A 306 13.15 5.28 -10.56
C ALA A 306 13.01 3.75 -10.71
N THR A 307 14.03 3.10 -11.24
CA THR A 307 14.04 1.67 -11.60
C THR A 307 14.96 0.91 -10.66
N LYS A 308 14.57 -0.28 -10.20
CA LYS A 308 15.46 -1.16 -9.47
C LYS A 308 16.58 -1.66 -10.39
N ALA A 309 17.84 -1.42 -10.00
CA ALA A 309 18.99 -1.94 -10.73
C ALA A 309 18.92 -3.47 -10.90
N SER A 310 19.51 -3.94 -12.00
CA SER A 310 19.57 -5.38 -12.36
C SER A 310 20.49 -6.17 -11.46
#